data_52bcabd386372bd82e3bce5604866bf7
#
_entry.id   52bcabd386372bd82e3bce5604866bf7
#
_cell.length_a   1.000
_cell.length_b   1.000
_cell.length_c   1.000
_cell.angle_alpha   90.00
_cell.angle_beta   90.00
_cell.angle_gamma   90.00
#
_symmetry.space_group_name_H-M   'P 1'
#
loop_
_entity.id
_entity.type
_entity.pdbx_description
1 polymer ?
#
loop_
_entity_poly.entity_id
_entity_poly.type
_entity_poly.pdbx_seq_one_letter_code
_entity_poly.pdbx_strand_id
1 'polypeptide(L)'
;MSQDAPDDLRYVQYDSDRENEYVAAMRQLISKDLSEPYSIYVYRYFLYQWGDLCFLAMNDKEEMVGVVVSKLEPHRSGPLRGYIAMLAVSEGYRGRGIATKLVRMAIDAMIERDADEVY
;
A
#
# COMPACT_ATOMS: atom_id res chain seq x y z
N MET A 1 0.50 28.74 2.09
CA MET A 1 0.40 28.26 1.88
C MET A 1 0.37 27.58 1.79
N SER A 2 0.30 27.22 1.78
CA SER A 2 0.05 26.45 1.66
C SER A 2 0.26 25.60 1.93
N GLN A 3 0.47 25.39 2.50
CA GLN A 3 0.57 24.53 2.76
C GLN A 3 0.39 23.52 2.51
N ASP A 4 0.17 23.36 2.42
CA ASP A 4 -0.41 22.40 2.00
C ASP A 4 -0.01 21.89 0.98
N ALA A 5 0.61 22.38 0.58
CA ALA A 5 1.14 21.97 -0.44
C ALA A 5 1.61 20.74 -0.28
N PRO A 6 1.06 19.92 -0.50
CA PRO A 6 1.33 18.68 -0.34
C PRO A 6 2.22 18.15 -1.20
N ASP A 7 2.56 18.70 -1.82
CA ASP A 7 2.86 18.36 -2.91
C ASP A 7 4.16 17.96 -3.08
N ASP A 8 4.87 17.74 -2.09
CA ASP A 8 6.10 17.06 -2.08
C ASP A 8 5.93 15.57 -2.17
N LEU A 9 4.74 15.09 -2.26
CA LEU A 9 4.46 13.65 -2.26
C LEU A 9 4.19 13.12 -3.64
N ARG A 10 4.74 11.94 -3.94
CA ARG A 10 4.41 11.19 -5.15
C ARG A 10 3.73 9.89 -4.74
N TYR A 11 2.71 9.51 -5.46
CA TYR A 11 2.04 8.24 -5.23
C TYR A 11 2.36 7.34 -6.40
N VAL A 12 2.96 6.19 -6.12
CA VAL A 12 3.41 5.29 -7.18
C VAL A 12 2.92 3.87 -6.91
N GLN A 13 2.78 3.11 -7.98
CA GLN A 13 2.44 1.70 -7.86
C GLN A 13 3.72 0.92 -7.57
N TYR A 14 3.59 -0.16 -6.82
CA TYR A 14 4.73 -1.03 -6.54
C TYR A 14 5.35 -1.52 -7.87
N ASP A 15 6.67 -1.54 -7.91
CA ASP A 15 7.44 -1.95 -9.08
C ASP A 15 8.38 -3.08 -8.66
N SER A 16 8.19 -4.26 -9.22
CA SER A 16 9.00 -5.42 -8.85
C SER A 16 10.47 -5.26 -9.18
N ASP A 17 10.81 -4.38 -10.12
CA ASP A 17 12.21 -4.12 -10.43
C ASP A 17 12.94 -3.44 -9.26
N ARG A 18 12.19 -2.88 -8.32
CA ARG A 18 12.74 -2.23 -7.14
C ARG A 18 12.37 -2.98 -5.86
N GLU A 19 12.14 -4.28 -5.99
CA GLU A 19 11.66 -5.09 -4.88
C GLU A 19 12.51 -4.96 -3.63
N ASN A 20 13.83 -5.10 -3.74
CA ASN A 20 14.69 -5.08 -2.56
C ASN A 20 14.56 -3.78 -1.80
N GLU A 21 14.52 -2.68 -2.51
CA GLU A 21 14.42 -1.35 -1.93
C GLU A 21 13.03 -1.16 -1.30
N TYR A 22 11.99 -1.49 -2.03
CA TYR A 22 10.63 -1.27 -1.57
C TYR A 22 10.24 -2.18 -0.40
N VAL A 23 10.63 -3.45 -0.46
CA VAL A 23 10.27 -4.39 0.62
C VAL A 23 10.97 -3.99 1.93
N ALA A 24 12.23 -3.56 1.86
CA ALA A 24 12.91 -3.11 3.06
C ALA A 24 12.21 -1.90 3.69
N ALA A 25 11.80 -0.94 2.85
CA ALA A 25 11.11 0.25 3.35
C ALA A 25 9.74 -0.09 3.91
N MET A 26 9.00 -0.98 3.24
CA MET A 26 7.68 -1.42 3.72
C MET A 26 7.78 -2.08 5.07
N ARG A 27 8.74 -2.98 5.22
CA ARG A 27 8.91 -3.69 6.49
C ARG A 27 9.18 -2.72 7.61
N GLN A 28 10.04 -1.74 7.36
CA GLN A 28 10.37 -0.76 8.36
C GLN A 28 9.16 0.08 8.74
N LEU A 29 8.40 0.51 7.75
CA LEU A 29 7.24 1.36 7.98
C LEU A 29 6.10 0.59 8.66
N ILE A 30 5.78 -0.59 8.17
CA ILE A 30 4.64 -1.35 8.68
C ILE A 30 4.93 -1.91 10.07
N SER A 31 6.16 -2.39 10.32
CA SER A 31 6.46 -3.03 11.58
C SER A 31 6.58 -2.06 12.75
N LYS A 32 6.61 -0.77 12.46
CA LYS A 32 6.84 0.22 13.52
C LYS A 32 5.80 0.15 14.62
N ASP A 33 4.56 -0.13 14.26
CA ASP A 33 3.46 -0.17 15.22
C ASP A 33 3.04 -1.60 15.58
N LEU A 34 3.84 -2.60 15.20
CA LEU A 34 3.51 -3.98 15.48
C LEU A 34 4.39 -4.51 16.60
N SER A 35 3.81 -5.30 17.49
CA SER A 35 4.59 -5.95 18.55
C SER A 35 5.52 -7.01 17.96
N GLU A 36 5.10 -7.66 16.88
CA GLU A 36 5.93 -8.64 16.18
C GLU A 36 5.90 -8.33 14.70
N PRO A 37 7.05 -8.12 14.07
CA PRO A 37 7.06 -7.81 12.63
C PRO A 37 6.73 -9.05 11.82
N TYR A 38 6.11 -8.83 10.68
CA TYR A 38 5.89 -9.91 9.72
C TYR A 38 7.23 -10.36 9.14
N SER A 39 7.32 -11.63 8.76
CA SER A 39 8.51 -12.09 8.06
C SER A 39 8.51 -11.54 6.63
N ILE A 40 9.70 -11.53 6.01
CA ILE A 40 9.82 -11.04 4.65
C ILE A 40 8.95 -11.85 3.68
N TYR A 41 8.68 -13.10 4.01
CA TYR A 41 7.86 -13.97 3.13
C TYR A 41 6.42 -13.52 3.05
N VAL A 42 5.90 -12.88 4.11
CA VAL A 42 4.54 -12.35 4.08
C VAL A 42 4.44 -11.25 3.05
N TYR A 43 5.42 -10.35 3.01
CA TYR A 43 5.42 -9.26 2.03
C TYR A 43 5.54 -9.83 0.61
N ARG A 44 6.43 -10.78 0.41
CA ARG A 44 6.62 -11.37 -0.92
C ARG A 44 5.39 -12.12 -1.39
N TYR A 45 4.68 -12.77 -0.46
CA TYR A 45 3.44 -13.47 -0.79
C TYR A 45 2.46 -12.50 -1.46
N PHE A 46 2.25 -11.33 -0.86
CA PHE A 46 1.32 -10.35 -1.42
C PHE A 46 1.86 -9.73 -2.71
N LEU A 47 3.13 -9.38 -2.72
CA LEU A 47 3.68 -8.60 -3.82
C LEU A 47 3.88 -9.42 -5.10
N TYR A 48 4.16 -10.70 -4.96
CA TYR A 48 4.31 -11.55 -6.14
C TYR A 48 2.97 -11.78 -6.84
N GLN A 49 1.90 -11.80 -6.10
CA GLN A 49 0.59 -12.06 -6.65
C GLN A 49 -0.18 -10.78 -6.95
N TRP A 50 -0.05 -9.76 -6.13
CA TRP A 50 -0.86 -8.55 -6.22
C TRP A 50 -0.04 -7.28 -6.12
N GLY A 51 1.17 -7.29 -6.66
CA GLY A 51 2.00 -6.07 -6.65
C GLY A 51 1.31 -4.89 -7.31
N ASP A 52 0.48 -5.16 -8.31
CA ASP A 52 -0.27 -4.11 -8.99
C ASP A 52 -1.39 -3.50 -8.13
N LEU A 53 -1.68 -4.10 -6.97
CA LEU A 53 -2.64 -3.56 -6.01
C LEU A 53 -1.93 -2.97 -4.79
N CYS A 54 -0.64 -2.72 -4.90
CA CYS A 54 0.17 -2.13 -3.84
C CYS A 54 0.61 -0.75 -4.29
N PHE A 55 0.36 0.25 -3.46
CA PHE A 55 0.69 1.64 -3.78
C PHE A 55 1.47 2.28 -2.65
N LEU A 56 2.33 3.21 -3.00
CA LEU A 56 3.28 3.81 -2.09
C LEU A 56 3.20 5.33 -2.18
N ALA A 57 3.41 5.99 -1.05
CA ALA A 57 3.56 7.43 -1.01
C ALA A 57 5.02 7.74 -0.68
N MET A 58 5.68 8.48 -1.55
CA MET A 58 7.09 8.83 -1.42
C MET A 58 7.22 10.33 -1.23
N ASN A 59 8.13 10.75 -0.36
CA ASN A 59 8.35 12.18 -0.18
C ASN A 59 9.44 12.68 -1.15
N ASP A 60 9.81 13.96 -1.07
CA ASP A 60 10.78 14.53 -1.97
C ASP A 60 12.20 14.05 -1.72
N LYS A 61 12.43 13.34 -0.62
CA LYS A 61 13.73 12.74 -0.33
C LYS A 61 13.74 11.26 -0.68
N GLU A 62 12.76 10.81 -1.43
CA GLU A 62 12.63 9.41 -1.83
C GLU A 62 12.47 8.46 -0.65
N GLU A 63 11.85 8.93 0.41
CA GLU A 63 11.53 8.08 1.56
C GLU A 63 10.07 7.64 1.45
N MET A 64 9.82 6.37 1.79
CA MET A 64 8.47 5.84 1.79
C MET A 64 7.76 6.31 3.06
N VAL A 65 6.71 7.11 2.89
CA VAL A 65 5.97 7.64 4.02
C VAL A 65 4.57 7.06 4.13
N GLY A 66 4.17 6.25 3.17
CA GLY A 66 2.89 5.55 3.23
C GLY A 66 2.89 4.35 2.33
N VAL A 67 2.10 3.34 2.68
CA VAL A 67 2.00 2.13 1.87
C VAL A 67 0.65 1.47 2.11
N VAL A 68 0.06 0.95 1.03
CA VAL A 68 -1.11 0.08 1.12
C VAL A 68 -0.78 -1.21 0.36
N VAL A 69 -1.03 -2.34 0.99
CA VAL A 69 -0.86 -3.66 0.38
C VAL A 69 -2.22 -4.32 0.34
N SER A 70 -2.61 -4.80 -0.82
CA SER A 70 -3.95 -5.32 -1.03
C SER A 70 -3.91 -6.64 -1.76
N LYS A 71 -5.01 -7.38 -1.73
CA LYS A 71 -5.13 -8.61 -2.48
C LYS A 71 -6.53 -8.73 -3.07
N LEU A 72 -6.67 -9.58 -4.06
CA LEU A 72 -7.93 -9.79 -4.76
C LEU A 72 -8.03 -11.29 -5.05
N GLU A 73 -9.02 -11.95 -4.48
CA GLU A 73 -9.16 -13.38 -4.70
C GLU A 73 -10.62 -13.79 -4.71
N PRO A 74 -10.95 -14.89 -5.41
CA PRO A 74 -12.32 -15.37 -5.44
C PRO A 74 -12.73 -15.89 -4.07
N HIS A 75 -13.92 -15.53 -3.66
CA HIS A 75 -14.51 -16.09 -2.47
C HIS A 75 -15.15 -17.43 -2.85
N ARG A 76 -15.21 -18.35 -1.89
CA ARG A 76 -15.78 -19.68 -2.18
C ARG A 76 -17.22 -19.62 -2.68
N SER A 77 -17.94 -18.56 -2.37
CA SER A 77 -19.32 -18.41 -2.84
C SER A 77 -19.40 -17.80 -4.24
N GLY A 78 -18.29 -17.47 -4.85
CA GLY A 78 -18.26 -16.99 -6.23
C GLY A 78 -17.74 -15.59 -6.47
N PRO A 79 -18.08 -14.60 -5.65
CA PRO A 79 -17.64 -13.23 -5.97
C PRO A 79 -16.15 -13.04 -5.80
N LEU A 80 -15.60 -12.12 -6.59
CA LEU A 80 -14.20 -11.73 -6.50
C LEU A 80 -14.10 -10.63 -5.46
N ARG A 81 -13.35 -10.87 -4.42
CA ARG A 81 -13.26 -9.96 -3.28
C ARG A 81 -11.89 -9.36 -3.14
N GLY A 82 -11.86 -8.04 -2.96
CA GLY A 82 -10.63 -7.32 -2.66
C GLY A 82 -10.50 -7.08 -1.17
N TYR A 83 -9.27 -7.10 -0.69
CA TYR A 83 -8.97 -6.87 0.73
C TYR A 83 -7.82 -5.90 0.85
N ILE A 84 -7.96 -4.94 1.76
CA ILE A 84 -6.84 -4.11 2.17
C ILE A 84 -6.14 -4.90 3.27
N ALA A 85 -4.95 -5.42 2.96
CA ALA A 85 -4.24 -6.30 3.88
C ALA A 85 -3.36 -5.53 4.85
N MET A 86 -2.68 -4.49 4.39
CA MET A 86 -1.80 -3.69 5.24
C MET A 86 -1.92 -2.24 4.82
N LEU A 87 -1.84 -1.34 5.80
CA LEU A 87 -1.90 0.08 5.54
C LEU A 87 -1.10 0.79 6.62
N ALA A 88 -0.14 1.59 6.23
CA ALA A 88 0.68 2.32 7.19
C ALA A 88 1.06 3.67 6.64
N VAL A 89 1.13 4.67 7.53
CA VAL A 89 1.58 6.01 7.20
C VAL A 89 2.56 6.44 8.28
N SER A 90 3.68 7.00 7.87
CA SER A 90 4.70 7.48 8.79
C SER A 90 4.11 8.52 9.74
N GLU A 91 4.54 8.45 10.99
CA GLU A 91 3.97 9.27 12.05
C GLU A 91 3.96 10.76 11.71
N GLY A 92 5.03 11.25 11.16
CA GLY A 92 5.13 12.68 10.84
C GLY A 92 4.26 13.11 9.67
N TYR A 93 3.63 12.17 8.98
CA TYR A 93 2.82 12.46 7.80
C TYR A 93 1.34 12.15 8.01
N ARG A 94 0.95 11.77 9.21
CA ARG A 94 -0.45 11.46 9.51
C ARG A 94 -1.28 12.74 9.54
N GLY A 95 -2.57 12.58 9.26
CA GLY A 95 -3.48 13.73 9.26
C GLY A 95 -3.47 14.52 7.97
N ARG A 96 -2.85 14.01 6.92
CA ARG A 96 -2.76 14.71 5.63
C ARG A 96 -3.55 14.02 4.51
N GLY A 97 -4.33 13.00 4.85
CA GLY A 97 -5.13 12.30 3.85
C GLY A 97 -4.37 11.26 3.04
N ILE A 98 -3.15 10.90 3.45
CA ILE A 98 -2.34 9.94 2.69
C ILE A 98 -2.98 8.57 2.71
N ALA A 99 -3.42 8.10 3.87
CA ALA A 99 -4.05 6.79 3.97
C ALA A 99 -5.30 6.72 3.10
N THR A 100 -6.12 7.75 3.14
CA THR A 100 -7.33 7.81 2.33
C THR A 100 -7.02 7.74 0.84
N LYS A 101 -5.98 8.46 0.41
CA LYS A 101 -5.60 8.44 -0.99
C LYS A 101 -5.09 7.07 -1.41
N LEU A 102 -4.25 6.45 -0.57
CA LEU A 102 -3.71 5.12 -0.88
C LEU A 102 -4.83 4.09 -0.98
N VAL A 103 -5.77 4.12 -0.03
CA VAL A 103 -6.90 3.18 -0.05
C VAL A 103 -7.75 3.39 -1.29
N ARG A 104 -7.99 4.65 -1.67
CA ARG A 104 -8.77 4.94 -2.86
C ARG A 104 -8.09 4.41 -4.12
N MET A 105 -6.76 4.57 -4.20
CA MET A 105 -6.01 4.04 -5.35
C MET A 105 -6.11 2.52 -5.41
N ALA A 106 -6.03 1.86 -4.26
CA ALA A 106 -6.14 0.40 -4.21
C ALA A 106 -7.53 -0.05 -4.63
N ILE A 107 -8.58 0.63 -4.15
CA ILE A 107 -9.95 0.27 -4.50
C ILE A 107 -10.18 0.47 -5.99
N ASP A 108 -9.72 1.58 -6.54
CA ASP A 108 -9.89 1.83 -7.98
C ASP A 108 -9.20 0.76 -8.82
N ALA A 109 -7.99 0.33 -8.39
CA ALA A 109 -7.27 -0.72 -9.10
C ALA A 109 -7.98 -2.06 -9.01
N MET A 110 -8.59 -2.35 -7.85
CA MET A 110 -9.36 -3.57 -7.69
C MET A 110 -10.60 -3.57 -8.57
N ILE A 111 -11.27 -2.42 -8.67
CA ILE A 111 -12.45 -2.28 -9.53
C ILE A 111 -12.07 -2.50 -10.98
N GLU A 112 -10.92 -1.98 -11.41
CA GLU A 112 -10.45 -2.21 -12.77
C GLU A 112 -10.15 -3.68 -13.04
N ARG A 113 -9.91 -4.46 -12.02
CA ARG A 113 -9.68 -5.89 -12.13
C ARG A 113 -10.96 -6.68 -11.83
N ASP A 114 -12.11 -6.02 -11.90
CA ASP A 114 -13.43 -6.66 -11.78
C ASP A 114 -13.76 -7.20 -10.39
N ALA A 115 -13.26 -6.54 -9.36
CA ALA A 115 -13.64 -6.91 -8.00
C ALA A 115 -15.15 -6.69 -7.84
N ASP A 116 -15.80 -7.65 -7.21
CA ASP A 116 -17.24 -7.55 -6.91
C ASP A 116 -17.45 -6.83 -5.59
N GLU A 117 -16.52 -7.00 -4.65
CA GLU A 117 -16.62 -6.42 -3.32
C GLU A 117 -15.23 -6.06 -2.83
N VAL A 118 -15.13 -5.06 -1.97
CA VAL A 118 -13.86 -4.68 -1.34
C VAL A 118 -14.07 -4.56 0.17
N TYR A 119 -13.16 -5.12 0.91
CA TYR A 119 -13.21 -5.12 2.38
C TYR A 119 -12.03 -4.41 3.02
#